data_e498c2121b0fcfda40285bfb31e2d8f2
#
_entry.id   e498c2121b0fcfda40285bfb31e2d8f2
#
_cell.length_a   1.000
_cell.length_b   1.000
_cell.length_c   1.000
_cell.angle_alpha   90.00
_cell.angle_beta   90.00
_cell.angle_gamma   90.00
#
_symmetry.space_group_name_H-M   'P 1'
#
loop_
_entity.id
_entity.type
_entity.pdbx_description
1 polymer ?
#
loop_
_entity_poly.entity_id
_entity_poly.type
_entity_poly.pdbx_seq_one_letter_code
_entity_poly.pdbx_strand_id
1 'polypeptide(L)'
;MGTAPAFASTVEAMEMARAALGYLAATDATQLGAATQARCLKVIEQTDAIGMAARASFLAAFTAGQGYADDAAYSARAWLIHQTHITSGAAIGHTAWAKRTATHPRVLAALAAGEISTSIGRLICLWTDRLPEKFRDESDELLVAAAKAGLGAEELAALAAEMYERARGDLPDEDPDRDFDDRSLKLATTLGGAGVLHGDLTPECAEIVGRVLDALSAPAGKEDDRTRDQRYHDALQEAMRRLVASNLLPERAGQPVKAWAHISLADLLLLDGDSGSAWN
;
A
#
# COMPACT_ATOMS: atom_id res chain seq x y z
N MET A 1 2.80 -27.57 20.30
CA MET A 1 4.15 -27.26 19.78
C MET A 1 4.43 -28.27 18.68
N GLY A 2 4.15 -27.92 17.41
CA GLY A 2 4.56 -28.73 16.27
C GLY A 2 6.07 -28.64 16.11
N THR A 3 6.76 -29.76 16.09
CA THR A 3 8.17 -29.83 15.70
C THR A 3 8.29 -29.22 14.31
N ALA A 4 9.13 -28.19 14.16
CA ALA A 4 9.48 -27.67 12.84
C ALA A 4 9.98 -28.82 11.97
N PRO A 5 9.55 -28.93 10.70
CA PRO A 5 10.03 -29.97 9.82
C PRO A 5 11.56 -29.89 9.76
N ALA A 6 12.21 -31.03 9.98
CA ALA A 6 13.67 -31.10 9.91
C ALA A 6 14.08 -31.11 8.42
N PHE A 7 14.42 -29.93 7.88
CA PHE A 7 15.08 -29.82 6.58
C PHE A 7 16.59 -30.00 6.74
N ALA A 8 17.23 -30.68 5.81
CA ALA A 8 18.68 -30.85 5.82
C ALA A 8 19.41 -29.53 5.46
N SER A 9 18.73 -28.63 4.71
CA SER A 9 19.29 -27.32 4.34
C SER A 9 18.21 -26.30 4.00
N THR A 10 18.58 -25.02 3.99
CA THR A 10 17.73 -23.91 3.53
C THR A 10 17.35 -24.08 2.05
N VAL A 11 18.24 -24.61 1.22
CA VAL A 11 18.00 -24.88 -0.21
C VAL A 11 16.90 -25.92 -0.37
N GLU A 12 16.97 -27.03 0.36
CA GLU A 12 15.93 -28.07 0.34
C GLU A 12 14.56 -27.50 0.76
N ALA A 13 14.53 -26.68 1.83
CA ALA A 13 13.30 -26.03 2.29
C ALA A 13 12.69 -25.13 1.21
N MET A 14 13.51 -24.37 0.48
CA MET A 14 13.06 -23.51 -0.62
C MET A 14 12.55 -24.30 -1.82
N GLU A 15 13.20 -25.40 -2.18
CA GLU A 15 12.76 -26.29 -3.26
C GLU A 15 11.41 -26.95 -2.93
N MET A 16 11.24 -27.43 -1.70
CA MET A 16 9.97 -27.99 -1.24
C MET A 16 8.85 -26.96 -1.22
N ALA A 17 9.11 -25.75 -0.71
CA ALA A 17 8.13 -24.66 -0.71
C ALA A 17 7.71 -24.31 -2.14
N ARG A 18 8.67 -24.19 -3.07
CA ARG A 18 8.38 -23.96 -4.49
C ARG A 18 7.56 -25.08 -5.11
N ALA A 19 7.90 -26.34 -4.83
CA ALA A 19 7.18 -27.50 -5.35
C ALA A 19 5.75 -27.55 -4.81
N ALA A 20 5.55 -27.31 -3.51
CA ALA A 20 4.24 -27.32 -2.88
C ALA A 20 3.34 -26.19 -3.43
N LEU A 21 3.86 -24.95 -3.52
CA LEU A 21 3.12 -23.83 -4.10
C LEU A 21 2.83 -24.05 -5.59
N GLY A 22 3.78 -24.62 -6.34
CA GLY A 22 3.59 -24.98 -7.75
C GLY A 22 2.48 -26.03 -7.95
N TYR A 23 2.41 -27.04 -7.09
CA TYR A 23 1.34 -28.02 -7.09
C TYR A 23 -0.03 -27.36 -6.82
N LEU A 24 -0.12 -26.50 -5.80
CA LEU A 24 -1.35 -25.77 -5.49
C LEU A 24 -1.79 -24.86 -6.65
N ALA A 25 -0.85 -24.16 -7.27
CA ALA A 25 -1.13 -23.31 -8.42
C ALA A 25 -1.62 -24.06 -9.66
N ALA A 26 -1.18 -25.33 -9.84
CA ALA A 26 -1.61 -26.19 -10.94
C ALA A 26 -2.91 -26.98 -10.63
N THR A 27 -3.39 -26.93 -9.39
CA THR A 27 -4.59 -27.67 -8.97
C THR A 27 -5.85 -27.02 -9.56
N ASP A 28 -6.73 -27.82 -10.17
CA ASP A 28 -8.06 -27.36 -10.55
C ASP A 28 -8.95 -27.20 -9.31
N ALA A 29 -9.01 -25.98 -8.80
CA ALA A 29 -9.77 -25.65 -7.61
C ALA A 29 -11.28 -25.90 -7.76
N THR A 30 -11.81 -25.98 -8.99
CA THR A 30 -13.25 -26.23 -9.24
C THR A 30 -13.66 -27.65 -8.89
N GLN A 31 -12.71 -28.59 -8.86
CA GLN A 31 -12.93 -29.97 -8.47
C GLN A 31 -12.89 -30.20 -6.95
N LEU A 32 -12.53 -29.18 -6.19
CA LEU A 32 -12.44 -29.25 -4.73
C LEU A 32 -13.76 -28.80 -4.09
N GLY A 33 -14.19 -29.51 -3.05
CA GLY A 33 -15.34 -29.08 -2.25
C GLY A 33 -15.06 -27.76 -1.50
N ALA A 34 -16.09 -26.95 -1.26
CA ALA A 34 -16.02 -25.62 -0.66
C ALA A 34 -15.21 -25.58 0.67
N ALA A 35 -15.35 -26.61 1.51
CA ALA A 35 -14.58 -26.71 2.77
C ALA A 35 -13.06 -26.83 2.52
N THR A 36 -12.66 -27.57 1.48
CA THR A 36 -11.25 -27.69 1.09
C THR A 36 -10.73 -26.39 0.49
N GLN A 37 -11.53 -25.74 -0.38
CA GLN A 37 -11.20 -24.43 -0.94
C GLN A 37 -10.98 -23.39 0.16
N ALA A 38 -11.90 -23.30 1.13
CA ALA A 38 -11.79 -22.39 2.26
C ALA A 38 -10.54 -22.65 3.12
N ARG A 39 -10.21 -23.93 3.35
CA ARG A 39 -8.99 -24.30 4.06
C ARG A 39 -7.73 -23.91 3.28
N CYS A 40 -7.70 -24.15 1.96
CA CYS A 40 -6.57 -23.73 1.12
C CYS A 40 -6.36 -22.22 1.16
N LEU A 41 -7.42 -21.42 1.04
CA LEU A 41 -7.32 -19.97 1.11
C LEU A 41 -6.71 -19.49 2.44
N LYS A 42 -7.16 -20.05 3.58
CA LYS A 42 -6.58 -19.73 4.89
C LYS A 42 -5.09 -20.06 4.98
N VAL A 43 -4.70 -21.22 4.46
CA VAL A 43 -3.29 -21.66 4.50
C VAL A 43 -2.43 -20.82 3.56
N ILE A 44 -2.95 -20.41 2.40
CA ILE A 44 -2.24 -19.53 1.45
C ILE A 44 -1.95 -18.19 2.11
N GLU A 45 -2.93 -17.55 2.77
CA GLU A 45 -2.72 -16.29 3.51
C GLU A 45 -1.64 -16.44 4.60
N GLN A 46 -1.62 -17.56 5.33
CA GLN A 46 -0.58 -17.84 6.32
C GLN A 46 0.79 -18.02 5.64
N THR A 47 0.83 -18.72 4.51
CA THR A 47 2.07 -18.95 3.74
C THR A 47 2.64 -17.64 3.20
N ASP A 48 1.78 -16.73 2.75
CA ASP A 48 2.17 -15.39 2.28
C ASP A 48 2.78 -14.57 3.42
N ALA A 49 2.22 -14.63 4.62
CA ALA A 49 2.77 -13.98 5.79
C ALA A 49 4.16 -14.53 6.14
N ILE A 50 4.32 -15.87 6.19
CA ILE A 50 5.59 -16.53 6.43
C ILE A 50 6.61 -16.16 5.33
N GLY A 51 6.20 -16.18 4.07
CA GLY A 51 7.04 -15.81 2.92
C GLY A 51 7.51 -14.34 2.99
N MET A 52 6.62 -13.44 3.43
CA MET A 52 6.98 -12.04 3.63
C MET A 52 8.02 -11.87 4.76
N ALA A 53 7.82 -12.56 5.89
CA ALA A 53 8.76 -12.52 7.01
C ALA A 53 10.13 -13.11 6.62
N ALA A 54 10.14 -14.24 5.93
CA ALA A 54 11.36 -14.85 5.43
C ALA A 54 12.10 -13.89 4.47
N ARG A 55 11.41 -13.30 3.50
CA ARG A 55 11.99 -12.32 2.58
C ARG A 55 12.59 -11.13 3.32
N ALA A 56 11.89 -10.59 4.31
CA ALA A 56 12.39 -9.47 5.10
C ALA A 56 13.69 -9.82 5.83
N SER A 57 13.75 -11.00 6.46
CA SER A 57 14.92 -11.48 7.19
C SER A 57 16.12 -11.72 6.26
N PHE A 58 15.91 -12.41 5.12
CA PHE A 58 16.96 -12.63 4.15
C PHE A 58 17.47 -11.33 3.53
N LEU A 59 16.59 -10.41 3.20
CA LEU A 59 16.94 -9.13 2.60
C LEU A 59 17.68 -8.23 3.59
N ALA A 60 17.32 -8.23 4.87
CA ALA A 60 18.04 -7.52 5.91
C ALA A 60 19.48 -8.06 6.05
N ALA A 61 19.64 -9.38 6.14
CA ALA A 61 20.96 -10.01 6.23
C ALA A 61 21.80 -9.78 4.97
N PHE A 62 21.21 -9.92 3.78
CA PHE A 62 21.86 -9.69 2.50
C PHE A 62 22.32 -8.23 2.34
N THR A 63 21.52 -7.28 2.84
CA THR A 63 21.86 -5.86 2.82
C THR A 63 22.99 -5.54 3.80
N ALA A 64 22.91 -6.06 5.03
CA ALA A 64 23.93 -5.84 6.05
C ALA A 64 25.29 -6.45 5.66
N GLY A 65 25.27 -7.63 5.03
CA GLY A 65 26.48 -8.32 4.53
C GLY A 65 26.97 -7.80 3.17
N GLN A 66 26.29 -6.79 2.57
CA GLN A 66 26.62 -6.27 1.24
C GLN A 66 26.67 -7.33 0.12
N GLY A 67 25.94 -8.43 0.27
CA GLY A 67 25.97 -9.56 -0.69
C GLY A 67 25.61 -9.16 -2.13
N TYR A 68 24.96 -8.02 -2.34
CA TYR A 68 24.69 -7.45 -3.66
C TYR A 68 25.97 -7.01 -4.41
N ALA A 69 27.08 -6.78 -3.69
CA ALA A 69 28.33 -6.34 -4.29
C ALA A 69 29.02 -7.48 -5.07
N ASP A 70 28.77 -8.73 -4.70
CA ASP A 70 29.32 -9.90 -5.39
C ASP A 70 28.84 -9.99 -6.86
N ASP A 71 27.65 -9.46 -7.13
CA ASP A 71 27.06 -9.35 -8.48
C ASP A 71 27.23 -7.94 -9.08
N ALA A 72 28.20 -7.16 -8.60
CA ALA A 72 28.50 -5.80 -9.04
C ALA A 72 27.28 -4.84 -8.97
N ALA A 73 26.29 -5.12 -8.14
CA ALA A 73 25.18 -4.22 -7.90
C ALA A 73 25.56 -3.17 -6.82
N TYR A 74 25.10 -1.95 -6.97
CA TYR A 74 25.42 -0.87 -6.03
C TYR A 74 24.50 -0.83 -4.80
N SER A 75 23.42 -1.63 -4.80
CA SER A 75 22.50 -1.75 -3.66
C SER A 75 21.66 -3.02 -3.76
N ALA A 76 21.14 -3.50 -2.62
CA ALA A 76 20.19 -4.63 -2.56
C ALA A 76 18.93 -4.38 -3.40
N ARG A 77 18.46 -3.12 -3.49
CA ARG A 77 17.33 -2.76 -4.37
C ARG A 77 17.66 -2.95 -5.84
N ALA A 78 18.83 -2.46 -6.29
CA ALA A 78 19.26 -2.66 -7.68
C ALA A 78 19.43 -4.13 -8.00
N TRP A 79 20.02 -4.88 -7.08
CA TRP A 79 20.19 -6.32 -7.19
C TRP A 79 18.83 -7.03 -7.37
N LEU A 80 17.84 -6.73 -6.53
CA LEU A 80 16.49 -7.29 -6.65
C LEU A 80 15.88 -7.04 -8.03
N ILE A 81 15.96 -5.80 -8.53
CA ILE A 81 15.39 -5.46 -9.86
C ILE A 81 16.08 -6.29 -10.95
N HIS A 82 17.38 -6.38 -10.94
CA HIS A 82 18.14 -7.05 -12.01
C HIS A 82 18.05 -8.57 -11.93
N GLN A 83 18.15 -9.16 -10.74
CA GLN A 83 18.21 -10.62 -10.57
C GLN A 83 16.83 -11.27 -10.50
N THR A 84 15.83 -10.57 -10.01
CA THR A 84 14.49 -11.15 -9.84
C THR A 84 13.46 -10.55 -10.80
N HIS A 85 13.85 -9.57 -11.63
CA HIS A 85 13.01 -8.90 -12.63
C HIS A 85 11.71 -8.28 -12.05
N ILE A 86 11.72 -7.94 -10.76
CA ILE A 86 10.61 -7.22 -10.15
C ILE A 86 10.65 -5.73 -10.51
N THR A 87 9.50 -5.08 -10.40
CA THR A 87 9.42 -3.63 -10.64
C THR A 87 10.19 -2.84 -9.58
N SER A 88 10.61 -1.62 -9.93
CA SER A 88 11.26 -0.70 -8.99
C SER A 88 10.39 -0.43 -7.75
N GLY A 89 9.07 -0.28 -7.92
CA GLY A 89 8.12 -0.10 -6.81
C GLY A 89 8.09 -1.30 -5.87
N ALA A 90 8.08 -2.53 -6.40
CA ALA A 90 8.14 -3.74 -5.59
C ALA A 90 9.46 -3.84 -4.82
N ALA A 91 10.59 -3.53 -5.47
CA ALA A 91 11.90 -3.54 -4.81
C ALA A 91 12.00 -2.50 -3.69
N ILE A 92 11.44 -1.29 -3.90
CA ILE A 92 11.32 -0.27 -2.86
C ILE A 92 10.48 -0.81 -1.69
N GLY A 93 9.31 -1.38 -1.98
CA GLY A 93 8.42 -1.93 -0.96
C GLY A 93 9.09 -3.04 -0.14
N HIS A 94 9.83 -3.96 -0.78
CA HIS A 94 10.54 -5.04 -0.09
C HIS A 94 11.67 -4.52 0.80
N THR A 95 12.47 -3.57 0.32
CA THR A 95 13.58 -3.00 1.10
C THR A 95 13.07 -2.14 2.26
N ALA A 96 12.03 -1.34 2.04
CA ALA A 96 11.38 -0.56 3.10
C ALA A 96 10.77 -1.47 4.17
N TRP A 97 10.10 -2.55 3.77
CA TRP A 97 9.53 -3.52 4.69
C TRP A 97 10.59 -4.25 5.51
N ALA A 98 11.68 -4.71 4.89
CA ALA A 98 12.78 -5.34 5.60
C ALA A 98 13.42 -4.39 6.64
N LYS A 99 13.53 -3.10 6.32
CA LYS A 99 14.02 -2.07 7.24
C LYS A 99 13.03 -1.84 8.40
N ARG A 100 11.73 -1.73 8.09
CA ARG A 100 10.68 -1.51 9.11
C ARG A 100 10.58 -2.67 10.09
N THR A 101 10.56 -3.91 9.62
CA THR A 101 10.46 -5.10 10.49
C THR A 101 11.64 -5.30 11.41
N ALA A 102 12.80 -4.69 11.13
CA ALA A 102 13.94 -4.69 12.04
C ALA A 102 13.64 -3.94 13.36
N THR A 103 12.72 -2.98 13.34
CA THR A 103 12.28 -2.22 14.52
C THR A 103 10.98 -2.79 15.14
N HIS A 104 10.40 -3.86 14.55
CA HIS A 104 9.16 -4.51 14.96
C HIS A 104 9.33 -6.04 15.11
N PRO A 105 10.20 -6.52 16.01
CA PRO A 105 10.52 -7.95 16.10
C PRO A 105 9.32 -8.82 16.48
N ARG A 106 8.35 -8.29 17.26
CA ARG A 106 7.11 -9.00 17.64
C ARG A 106 6.23 -9.26 16.42
N VAL A 107 6.05 -8.25 15.58
CA VAL A 107 5.28 -8.36 14.35
C VAL A 107 5.94 -9.33 13.38
N LEU A 108 7.28 -9.22 13.20
CA LEU A 108 8.04 -10.14 12.35
C LEU A 108 7.92 -11.58 12.81
N ALA A 109 7.98 -11.85 14.12
CA ALA A 109 7.82 -13.18 14.68
C ALA A 109 6.41 -13.75 14.46
N ALA A 110 5.36 -12.94 14.63
CA ALA A 110 3.98 -13.36 14.38
C ALA A 110 3.70 -13.66 12.90
N LEU A 111 4.26 -12.86 11.99
CA LEU A 111 4.23 -13.14 10.55
C LEU A 111 4.98 -14.43 10.21
N ALA A 112 6.16 -14.64 10.76
CA ALA A 112 6.97 -15.85 10.55
C ALA A 112 6.28 -17.12 11.07
N ALA A 113 5.44 -17.00 12.08
CA ALA A 113 4.59 -18.07 12.58
C ALA A 113 3.27 -18.27 11.79
N GLY A 114 2.95 -17.35 10.85
CA GLY A 114 1.66 -17.35 10.13
C GLY A 114 0.46 -17.05 11.03
N GLU A 115 0.68 -16.38 12.16
CA GLU A 115 -0.35 -16.09 13.17
C GLU A 115 -1.17 -14.84 12.84
N ILE A 116 -0.62 -13.93 12.06
CA ILE A 116 -1.29 -12.73 11.55
C ILE A 116 -1.06 -12.61 10.04
N SER A 117 -1.99 -11.97 9.34
CA SER A 117 -1.86 -11.70 7.91
C SER A 117 -0.85 -10.57 7.63
N THR A 118 -0.37 -10.52 6.38
CA THR A 118 0.55 -9.46 5.94
C THR A 118 -0.05 -8.07 6.05
N SER A 119 -1.35 -7.93 5.80
CA SER A 119 -2.08 -6.66 5.90
C SER A 119 -2.16 -6.16 7.34
N ILE A 120 -2.51 -7.05 8.27
CA ILE A 120 -2.57 -6.71 9.71
C ILE A 120 -1.17 -6.34 10.23
N GLY A 121 -0.13 -7.12 9.89
CA GLY A 121 1.23 -6.80 10.30
C GLY A 121 1.69 -5.41 9.82
N ARG A 122 1.30 -5.00 8.61
CA ARG A 122 1.59 -3.65 8.09
C ARG A 122 0.86 -2.56 8.85
N LEU A 123 -0.41 -2.78 9.20
CA LEU A 123 -1.21 -1.82 9.96
C LEU A 123 -0.63 -1.64 11.38
N ILE A 124 -0.29 -2.74 12.06
CA ILE A 124 0.33 -2.67 13.39
C ILE A 124 1.60 -1.82 13.35
N CYS A 125 2.54 -2.13 12.43
CA CYS A 125 3.76 -1.34 12.29
C CYS A 125 3.46 0.14 11.98
N LEU A 126 2.46 0.43 11.13
CA LEU A 126 2.08 1.80 10.78
C LEU A 126 1.60 2.60 12.00
N TRP A 127 0.81 1.96 12.86
CA TRP A 127 0.29 2.62 14.05
C TRP A 127 1.34 2.79 15.14
N THR A 128 2.17 1.76 15.37
CA THR A 128 3.17 1.77 16.44
C THR A 128 4.44 2.55 16.09
N ASP A 129 4.73 2.79 14.81
CA ASP A 129 5.77 3.73 14.38
C ASP A 129 5.51 5.17 14.86
N ARG A 130 4.24 5.53 15.11
CA ARG A 130 3.85 6.84 15.66
C ARG A 130 4.10 6.98 17.16
N LEU A 131 4.33 5.87 17.84
CA LEU A 131 4.62 5.86 19.27
C LEU A 131 6.11 6.08 19.55
N PRO A 132 6.45 6.68 20.71
CA PRO A 132 7.84 6.71 21.16
C PRO A 132 8.45 5.30 21.16
N GLU A 133 9.73 5.19 20.80
CA GLU A 133 10.43 3.91 20.67
C GLU A 133 10.29 3.02 21.92
N LYS A 134 10.30 3.63 23.11
CA LYS A 134 10.15 2.94 24.41
C LYS A 134 8.83 2.16 24.57
N PHE A 135 7.78 2.55 23.85
CA PHE A 135 6.45 1.90 23.91
C PHE A 135 6.19 0.96 22.73
N ARG A 136 7.01 1.01 21.68
CA ARG A 136 6.76 0.30 20.43
C ARG A 136 6.67 -1.22 20.63
N ASP A 137 7.65 -1.83 21.33
CA ASP A 137 7.70 -3.29 21.49
C ASP A 137 6.50 -3.82 22.30
N GLU A 138 6.11 -3.13 23.38
CA GLU A 138 4.93 -3.48 24.19
C GLU A 138 3.63 -3.30 23.40
N SER A 139 3.51 -2.21 22.62
CA SER A 139 2.35 -1.95 21.78
C SER A 139 2.22 -2.96 20.65
N ASP A 140 3.32 -3.33 20.02
CA ASP A 140 3.35 -4.41 19.03
C ASP A 140 2.87 -5.74 19.64
N GLU A 141 3.35 -6.08 20.84
CA GLU A 141 2.93 -7.32 21.54
C GLU A 141 1.42 -7.33 21.79
N LEU A 142 0.87 -6.24 22.31
CA LEU A 142 -0.56 -6.12 22.62
C LEU A 142 -1.42 -6.19 21.35
N LEU A 143 -1.06 -5.46 20.28
CA LEU A 143 -1.81 -5.48 19.04
C LEU A 143 -1.70 -6.83 18.33
N VAL A 144 -0.54 -7.48 18.33
CA VAL A 144 -0.36 -8.85 17.83
C VAL A 144 -1.23 -9.83 18.61
N ALA A 145 -1.24 -9.76 19.95
CA ALA A 145 -2.07 -10.62 20.79
C ALA A 145 -3.57 -10.43 20.49
N ALA A 146 -4.03 -9.19 20.34
CA ALA A 146 -5.40 -8.85 19.98
C ALA A 146 -5.77 -9.38 18.56
N ALA A 147 -4.88 -9.23 17.58
CA ALA A 147 -5.08 -9.77 16.23
C ALA A 147 -5.19 -11.31 16.24
N LYS A 148 -4.34 -11.99 17.01
CA LYS A 148 -4.39 -13.45 17.22
C LYS A 148 -5.68 -13.90 17.91
N ALA A 149 -6.24 -13.06 18.77
CA ALA A 149 -7.54 -13.31 19.40
C ALA A 149 -8.74 -13.09 18.44
N GLY A 150 -8.50 -12.58 17.24
CA GLY A 150 -9.50 -12.46 16.17
C GLY A 150 -10.09 -11.06 16.01
N LEU A 151 -9.52 -10.02 16.64
CA LEU A 151 -9.94 -8.65 16.41
C LEU A 151 -9.69 -8.24 14.95
N GLY A 152 -10.67 -7.55 14.35
CA GLY A 152 -10.57 -7.01 13.01
C GLY A 152 -9.76 -5.71 12.94
N ALA A 153 -9.51 -5.22 11.73
CA ALA A 153 -8.69 -4.02 11.50
C ALA A 153 -9.26 -2.77 12.21
N GLU A 154 -10.58 -2.61 12.25
CA GLU A 154 -11.25 -1.47 12.91
C GLU A 154 -11.07 -1.49 14.44
N GLU A 155 -11.22 -2.66 15.05
CA GLU A 155 -11.04 -2.84 16.49
C GLU A 155 -9.58 -2.65 16.90
N LEU A 156 -8.64 -3.15 16.09
CA LEU A 156 -7.21 -2.93 16.28
C LEU A 156 -6.83 -1.46 16.13
N ALA A 157 -7.44 -0.74 15.18
CA ALA A 157 -7.21 0.69 15.00
C ALA A 157 -7.71 1.49 16.22
N ALA A 158 -8.88 1.12 16.79
CA ALA A 158 -9.39 1.74 18.02
C ALA A 158 -8.45 1.50 19.19
N LEU A 159 -7.93 0.27 19.34
CA LEU A 159 -6.96 -0.05 20.39
C LEU A 159 -5.65 0.73 20.21
N ALA A 160 -5.15 0.83 18.98
CA ALA A 160 -3.95 1.62 18.68
C ALA A 160 -4.15 3.12 18.98
N ALA A 161 -5.32 3.67 18.66
CA ALA A 161 -5.68 5.06 19.00
C ALA A 161 -5.70 5.29 20.52
N GLU A 162 -6.23 4.35 21.30
CA GLU A 162 -6.21 4.43 22.77
C GLU A 162 -4.77 4.39 23.31
N MET A 163 -3.91 3.55 22.74
CA MET A 163 -2.50 3.50 23.12
C MET A 163 -1.81 4.83 22.82
N TYR A 164 -2.09 5.43 21.65
CA TYR A 164 -1.55 6.73 21.26
C TYR A 164 -1.97 7.83 22.24
N GLU A 165 -3.25 7.90 22.59
CA GLU A 165 -3.75 8.89 23.58
C GLU A 165 -3.12 8.71 24.97
N ARG A 166 -2.88 7.48 25.41
CA ARG A 166 -2.17 7.22 26.67
C ARG A 166 -0.71 7.63 26.64
N ALA A 167 -0.06 7.46 25.48
CA ALA A 167 1.33 7.85 25.26
C ALA A 167 1.50 9.35 25.01
N ARG A 168 0.41 10.12 24.83
CA ARG A 168 0.42 11.52 24.42
C ARG A 168 1.26 12.44 25.30
N GLY A 169 1.27 12.17 26.63
CA GLY A 169 2.10 12.96 27.56
C GLY A 169 3.62 12.70 27.44
N ASP A 170 4.00 11.62 26.80
CA ASP A 170 5.40 11.21 26.54
C ASP A 170 5.82 11.41 25.07
N LEU A 171 4.87 11.85 24.22
CA LEU A 171 5.21 12.26 22.86
C LEU A 171 6.03 13.55 22.96
N PRO A 172 7.11 13.68 22.17
CA PRO A 172 7.71 14.99 21.97
C PRO A 172 6.61 15.95 21.53
N ASP A 173 6.66 17.20 22.01
CA ASP A 173 5.76 18.25 21.51
C ASP A 173 5.61 18.04 20.01
N GLU A 174 4.34 17.96 19.55
CA GLU A 174 4.05 17.67 18.15
C GLU A 174 4.95 18.55 17.31
N ASP A 175 6.00 17.97 16.75
CA ASP A 175 6.79 18.64 15.75
C ASP A 175 5.87 18.76 14.53
N PRO A 176 5.31 19.96 14.27
CA PRO A 176 4.40 20.15 13.15
C PRO A 176 5.07 19.80 11.81
N ASP A 177 6.41 19.70 11.80
CA ASP A 177 7.19 19.35 10.64
C ASP A 177 7.29 17.83 10.42
N ARG A 178 7.02 16.97 11.43
CA ARG A 178 7.16 15.52 11.30
C ARG A 178 6.13 14.91 10.34
N ASP A 179 4.86 15.35 10.42
CA ASP A 179 3.82 14.96 9.43
C ASP A 179 4.10 15.60 8.06
N PHE A 180 4.92 16.64 8.03
CA PHE A 180 5.36 17.32 6.83
C PHE A 180 6.46 16.54 6.09
N ASP A 181 7.35 15.84 6.79
CA ASP A 181 8.46 15.10 6.17
C ASP A 181 8.01 13.83 5.48
N ASP A 182 6.95 13.18 5.98
CA ASP A 182 6.39 11.94 5.41
C ASP A 182 5.42 12.20 4.24
N ARG A 183 5.05 13.47 3.98
CA ARG A 183 4.12 13.80 2.90
C ARG A 183 4.67 13.39 1.54
N SER A 184 3.88 12.68 0.78
CA SER A 184 4.23 12.30 -0.58
C SER A 184 3.01 12.25 -1.48
N LEU A 185 3.16 12.67 -2.72
CA LEU A 185 2.15 12.50 -3.75
C LEU A 185 2.82 12.08 -5.05
N LYS A 186 2.40 10.95 -5.59
CA LYS A 186 2.93 10.37 -6.82
C LYS A 186 1.81 10.25 -7.84
N LEU A 187 2.04 10.82 -9.01
CA LEU A 187 1.20 10.61 -10.18
C LEU A 187 2.01 9.77 -11.18
N ALA A 188 1.58 8.56 -11.42
CA ALA A 188 2.15 7.66 -12.42
C ALA A 188 1.20 7.54 -13.59
N THR A 189 1.74 7.49 -14.82
CA THR A 189 0.95 7.27 -16.03
C THR A 189 1.08 5.82 -16.46
N THR A 190 -0.05 5.17 -16.72
CA THR A 190 -0.09 3.79 -17.22
C THR A 190 -0.02 3.75 -18.74
N LEU A 191 0.17 2.55 -19.30
CA LEU A 191 0.08 2.32 -20.75
C LEU A 191 -1.33 2.73 -21.24
N GLY A 192 -1.41 3.69 -22.15
CA GLY A 192 -2.69 4.27 -22.61
C GLY A 192 -3.04 5.62 -21.99
N GLY A 193 -2.17 6.21 -21.15
CA GLY A 193 -2.30 7.58 -20.65
C GLY A 193 -3.19 7.73 -19.40
N ALA A 194 -3.73 6.63 -18.85
CA ALA A 194 -4.45 6.70 -17.58
C ALA A 194 -3.49 7.01 -16.43
N GLY A 195 -3.93 7.85 -15.47
CA GLY A 195 -3.15 8.23 -14.29
C GLY A 195 -3.47 7.37 -13.08
N VAL A 196 -2.47 7.08 -12.27
CA VAL A 196 -2.62 6.53 -10.92
C VAL A 196 -2.06 7.52 -9.93
N LEU A 197 -2.92 8.04 -9.06
CA LEU A 197 -2.54 8.96 -7.98
C LEU A 197 -2.43 8.18 -6.67
N HIS A 198 -1.28 8.31 -6.00
CA HIS A 198 -1.01 7.63 -4.74
C HIS A 198 -0.12 8.49 -3.85
N GLY A 199 -0.40 8.53 -2.54
CA GLY A 199 0.43 9.30 -1.62
C GLY A 199 -0.10 9.36 -0.20
N ASP A 200 0.74 9.94 0.67
CA ASP A 200 0.47 10.21 2.07
C ASP A 200 0.26 11.71 2.24
N LEU A 201 -0.89 12.11 2.76
CA LEU A 201 -1.29 13.50 2.94
C LEU A 201 -1.13 13.89 4.41
N THR A 202 -0.74 15.14 4.66
CA THR A 202 -0.85 15.72 6.00
C THR A 202 -2.33 15.77 6.44
N PRO A 203 -2.63 15.77 7.75
CA PRO A 203 -4.00 15.88 8.26
C PRO A 203 -4.78 17.05 7.66
N GLU A 204 -4.15 18.21 7.58
CA GLU A 204 -4.74 19.40 6.98
C GLU A 204 -5.04 19.20 5.49
N CYS A 205 -4.09 18.66 4.74
CA CYS A 205 -4.29 18.39 3.31
C CYS A 205 -5.39 17.34 3.10
N ALA A 206 -5.43 16.28 3.89
CA ALA A 206 -6.45 15.25 3.82
C ALA A 206 -7.85 15.81 4.11
N GLU A 207 -7.99 16.71 5.11
CA GLU A 207 -9.25 17.37 5.43
C GLU A 207 -9.72 18.27 4.28
N ILE A 208 -8.83 19.10 3.72
CA ILE A 208 -9.16 19.99 2.60
C ILE A 208 -9.57 19.16 1.37
N VAL A 209 -8.80 18.14 1.01
CA VAL A 209 -9.12 17.25 -0.11
C VAL A 209 -10.46 16.56 0.11
N GLY A 210 -10.70 16.00 1.31
CA GLY A 210 -11.94 15.34 1.67
C GLY A 210 -13.15 16.28 1.51
N ARG A 211 -13.08 17.48 2.06
CA ARG A 211 -14.15 18.50 1.95
C ARG A 211 -14.46 18.89 0.50
N VAL A 212 -13.42 19.05 -0.33
CA VAL A 212 -13.60 19.39 -1.75
C VAL A 212 -14.25 18.25 -2.50
N LEU A 213 -13.79 17.00 -2.27
CA LEU A 213 -14.36 15.83 -2.91
C LEU A 213 -15.81 15.59 -2.47
N ASP A 214 -16.12 15.70 -1.18
CA ASP A 214 -17.49 15.57 -0.67
C ASP A 214 -18.41 16.64 -1.25
N ALA A 215 -17.96 17.89 -1.34
CA ALA A 215 -18.76 18.97 -1.89
C ALA A 215 -19.09 18.81 -3.38
N LEU A 216 -18.22 18.17 -4.15
CA LEU A 216 -18.38 17.98 -5.61
C LEU A 216 -18.89 16.60 -6.00
N SER A 217 -19.02 15.65 -5.06
CA SER A 217 -19.40 14.26 -5.34
C SER A 217 -20.89 13.96 -5.08
N ALA A 218 -21.72 14.97 -4.93
CA ALA A 218 -23.15 14.77 -4.71
C ALA A 218 -23.78 13.92 -5.83
N PRO A 219 -24.64 12.92 -5.50
CA PRO A 219 -25.33 12.13 -6.51
C PRO A 219 -26.16 13.00 -7.45
N ALA A 220 -26.10 12.75 -8.74
CA ALA A 220 -26.84 13.49 -9.76
C ALA A 220 -28.35 13.14 -9.81
N GLY A 221 -28.86 12.41 -8.81
CA GLY A 221 -30.26 11.97 -8.70
C GLY A 221 -30.39 10.49 -8.37
N LYS A 222 -31.63 9.97 -8.41
CA LYS A 222 -31.91 8.56 -8.06
C LYS A 222 -31.41 7.54 -9.10
N GLU A 223 -31.07 7.98 -10.29
CA GLU A 223 -30.56 7.16 -11.40
C GLU A 223 -29.02 7.21 -11.53
N ASP A 224 -28.33 7.78 -10.53
CA ASP A 224 -26.88 7.86 -10.55
C ASP A 224 -26.27 6.52 -10.09
N ASP A 225 -25.89 5.69 -11.05
CA ASP A 225 -25.32 4.36 -10.84
C ASP A 225 -23.84 4.38 -10.42
N ARG A 226 -23.22 5.55 -10.40
CA ARG A 226 -21.79 5.67 -10.06
C ARG A 226 -21.53 5.29 -8.61
N THR A 227 -20.50 4.51 -8.39
CA THR A 227 -19.99 4.23 -7.04
C THR A 227 -19.47 5.51 -6.37
N ARG A 228 -19.27 5.47 -5.05
CA ARG A 228 -18.64 6.60 -4.33
C ARG A 228 -17.27 6.94 -4.91
N ASP A 229 -16.47 5.93 -5.24
CA ASP A 229 -15.11 6.12 -5.77
C ASP A 229 -15.14 6.77 -7.16
N GLN A 230 -16.10 6.39 -8.00
CA GLN A 230 -16.31 7.02 -9.30
C GLN A 230 -16.72 8.49 -9.15
N ARG A 231 -17.62 8.80 -8.22
CA ARG A 231 -18.01 10.19 -7.94
C ARG A 231 -16.84 11.01 -7.38
N TYR A 232 -15.99 10.40 -6.55
CA TYR A 232 -14.77 11.07 -6.04
C TYR A 232 -13.76 11.34 -7.16
N HIS A 233 -13.60 10.43 -8.11
CA HIS A 233 -12.79 10.65 -9.32
C HIS A 233 -13.30 11.85 -10.11
N ASP A 234 -14.62 11.90 -10.40
CA ASP A 234 -15.24 12.99 -11.14
C ASP A 234 -15.14 14.33 -10.38
N ALA A 235 -15.31 14.30 -9.05
CA ALA A 235 -15.14 15.44 -8.17
C ALA A 235 -13.70 15.99 -8.22
N LEU A 236 -12.70 15.12 -8.19
CA LEU A 236 -11.29 15.50 -8.34
C LEU A 236 -11.05 16.16 -9.71
N GLN A 237 -11.55 15.57 -10.78
CA GLN A 237 -11.41 16.11 -12.13
C GLN A 237 -12.05 17.50 -12.23
N GLU A 238 -13.24 17.68 -11.68
CA GLU A 238 -13.96 18.95 -11.68
C GLU A 238 -13.23 20.01 -10.83
N ALA A 239 -12.73 19.63 -9.65
CA ALA A 239 -11.92 20.53 -8.82
C ALA A 239 -10.68 21.03 -9.57
N MET A 240 -9.96 20.14 -10.25
CA MET A 240 -8.78 20.50 -11.02
C MET A 240 -9.14 21.39 -12.23
N ARG A 241 -10.26 21.13 -12.92
CA ARG A 241 -10.75 21.99 -14.02
C ARG A 241 -11.05 23.39 -13.54
N ARG A 242 -11.76 23.54 -12.40
CA ARG A 242 -12.07 24.85 -11.81
C ARG A 242 -10.80 25.60 -11.41
N LEU A 243 -9.82 24.90 -10.83
CA LEU A 243 -8.55 25.48 -10.46
C LEU A 243 -7.77 26.00 -11.69
N VAL A 244 -7.72 25.23 -12.78
CA VAL A 244 -7.09 25.67 -14.04
C VAL A 244 -7.85 26.88 -14.62
N ALA A 245 -9.18 26.85 -14.61
CA ALA A 245 -10.01 27.93 -15.15
C ALA A 245 -9.96 29.22 -14.31
N SER A 246 -9.60 29.14 -13.03
CA SER A 246 -9.55 30.29 -12.11
C SER A 246 -8.42 31.28 -12.39
N ASN A 247 -7.43 30.93 -13.22
CA ASN A 247 -6.19 31.67 -13.43
C ASN A 247 -5.38 32.00 -12.16
N LEU A 248 -5.63 31.25 -11.07
CA LEU A 248 -4.90 31.40 -9.80
C LEU A 248 -3.61 30.58 -9.75
N LEU A 249 -3.38 29.73 -10.75
CA LEU A 249 -2.17 28.93 -10.79
C LEU A 249 -0.97 29.81 -11.16
N PRO A 250 0.17 29.65 -10.44
CA PRO A 250 1.37 30.42 -10.74
C PRO A 250 1.87 30.12 -12.16
N GLU A 251 2.31 31.14 -12.85
CA GLU A 251 2.96 30.99 -14.15
C GLU A 251 4.27 30.19 -14.00
N ARG A 252 4.45 29.16 -14.81
CA ARG A 252 5.71 28.42 -14.88
C ARG A 252 6.57 28.98 -16.00
N ALA A 253 7.70 29.60 -15.67
CA ALA A 253 8.61 30.25 -16.61
C ALA A 253 7.95 31.34 -17.48
N GLY A 254 7.04 32.14 -16.92
CA GLY A 254 6.33 33.20 -17.63
C GLY A 254 5.27 32.71 -18.64
N GLN A 255 4.87 31.44 -18.54
CA GLN A 255 3.80 30.86 -19.35
C GLN A 255 2.64 30.43 -18.45
N PRO A 256 1.39 30.78 -18.80
CA PRO A 256 0.23 30.28 -18.07
C PRO A 256 0.14 28.75 -18.20
N VAL A 257 -0.37 28.09 -17.15
CA VAL A 257 -0.61 26.64 -17.17
C VAL A 257 -1.65 26.33 -18.24
N LYS A 258 -1.26 25.56 -19.26
CA LYS A 258 -2.14 25.11 -20.35
C LYS A 258 -2.47 23.63 -20.14
N ALA A 259 -3.75 23.29 -20.12
CA ALA A 259 -4.20 21.91 -20.20
C ALA A 259 -4.27 21.51 -21.69
N TRP A 260 -3.61 20.40 -22.04
CA TRP A 260 -3.68 19.81 -23.38
C TRP A 260 -4.68 18.64 -23.33
N ALA A 261 -5.76 18.74 -24.08
CA ALA A 261 -6.68 17.61 -24.29
C ALA A 261 -6.33 16.95 -25.63
N HIS A 262 -5.99 15.66 -25.59
CA HIS A 262 -5.87 14.84 -26.80
C HIS A 262 -7.24 14.29 -27.16
N ILE A 263 -7.81 14.78 -28.25
CA ILE A 263 -9.08 14.29 -28.80
C ILE A 263 -8.75 13.58 -30.10
N SER A 264 -9.30 12.38 -30.33
CA SER A 264 -9.12 11.72 -31.63
C SER A 264 -9.87 12.51 -32.71
N LEU A 265 -9.37 12.44 -33.96
CA LEU A 265 -10.05 13.11 -35.10
C LEU A 265 -11.49 12.62 -35.27
N ALA A 266 -11.74 11.34 -34.96
CA ALA A 266 -13.09 10.75 -35.00
C ALA A 266 -14.03 11.38 -33.97
N ASP A 267 -13.56 11.58 -32.74
CA ASP A 267 -14.34 12.22 -31.67
C ASP A 267 -14.56 13.71 -31.96
N LEU A 268 -13.58 14.38 -32.57
CA LEU A 268 -13.69 15.77 -32.96
C LEU A 268 -14.76 15.94 -34.07
N LEU A 269 -14.81 15.04 -35.03
CA LEU A 269 -15.81 15.05 -36.10
C LEU A 269 -17.23 14.73 -35.59
N LEU A 270 -17.35 13.93 -34.54
CA LEU A 270 -18.63 13.68 -33.86
C LEU A 270 -19.15 14.92 -33.12
N LEU A 271 -18.25 15.69 -32.50
CA LEU A 271 -18.60 16.95 -31.82
C LEU A 271 -19.05 18.04 -32.82
N ASP A 272 -18.48 18.08 -34.04
CA ASP A 272 -18.83 19.05 -35.07
C ASP A 272 -20.21 18.73 -35.72
N GLY A 273 -20.64 17.45 -35.68
CA GLY A 273 -21.94 17.00 -36.19
C GLY A 273 -23.15 17.36 -35.26
N ASP A 274 -22.91 17.69 -34.01
CA ASP A 274 -23.96 18.00 -33.01
C ASP A 274 -24.03 19.50 -32.63
N SER A 275 -23.31 20.37 -33.34
CA SER A 275 -23.20 21.80 -33.04
C SER A 275 -24.41 22.64 -33.44
N GLY A 276 -25.62 22.05 -33.39
CA GLY A 276 -26.89 22.74 -33.64
C GLY A 276 -27.61 23.37 -32.44
N SER A 277 -27.20 23.14 -31.18
CA SER A 277 -28.07 23.55 -30.05
C SER A 277 -27.41 23.88 -28.68
N ALA A 278 -26.13 24.19 -28.59
CA ALA A 278 -25.51 24.38 -27.27
C ALA A 278 -24.73 25.67 -27.02
N TRP A 279 -25.05 26.79 -27.72
CA TRP A 279 -24.55 28.12 -27.35
C TRP A 279 -25.70 29.13 -27.43
N ASN A 280 -26.51 29.21 -26.37
CA ASN A 280 -27.26 30.41 -25.99
C ASN A 280 -27.24 30.55 -24.48
#